data_68561e6d2628451c22e3555f222ff1d1
#
_entry.id   68561e6d2628451c22e3555f222ff1d1
#
_cell.length_a   1.000
_cell.length_b   1.000
_cell.length_c   1.000
_cell.angle_alpha   90.00
_cell.angle_beta   90.00
_cell.angle_gamma   90.00
#
_symmetry.space_group_name_H-M   'P 1'
#
loop_
_entity.id
_entity.type
_entity.pdbx_description
1 polymer ?
#
loop_
_entity_poly.entity_id
_entity_poly.type
_entity_poly.pdbx_seq_one_letter_code
_entity_poly.pdbx_strand_id
1 'polypeptide(L)' 'MKTYSAFLQRINSGAGQKANFTVTVQAVSSEMARVTAEAQYPGYKCASAPAQAR' A
#
# COMPACT_ATOMS: atom_id res chain seq x y z
N MET A 1 17.03 1.35 -3.85
CA MET A 1 15.66 1.03 -3.41
C MET A 1 14.96 0.21 -4.48
N LYS A 2 14.02 -0.58 -4.06
CA LYS A 2 13.27 -1.44 -4.97
C LYS A 2 11.85 -0.94 -5.11
N THR A 3 11.25 -1.24 -6.24
CA THR A 3 9.87 -0.85 -6.50
C THR A 3 8.94 -1.99 -6.07
N TYR A 4 7.92 -1.65 -5.30
CA TYR A 4 6.95 -2.62 -4.82
C TYR A 4 5.55 -2.21 -5.21
N SER A 5 4.70 -3.20 -5.48
CA SER A 5 3.27 -3.01 -5.68
C SER A 5 2.55 -3.36 -4.39
N ALA A 6 1.80 -2.42 -3.86
CA ALA A 6 1.04 -2.64 -2.64
C ALA A 6 -0.44 -2.55 -2.95
N PHE A 7 -1.18 -3.56 -2.56
CA PHE A 7 -2.63 -3.58 -2.74
C PHE A 7 -3.28 -3.09 -1.46
N LEU A 8 -3.89 -1.92 -1.53
CA LEU A 8 -4.48 -1.28 -0.36
C LEU A 8 -5.98 -1.51 -0.36
N GLN A 9 -6.50 -1.75 0.83
CA GLN A 9 -7.91 -2.01 1.04
C GLN A 9 -8.43 -1.01 2.07
N ARG A 10 -9.57 -0.39 1.77
CA ARG A 10 -10.14 0.60 2.67
C ARG A 10 -10.65 -0.08 3.94
N ILE A 11 -10.20 0.40 5.07
CA ILE A 11 -10.64 -0.11 6.37
C ILE A 11 -11.59 0.86 7.08
N ASN A 12 -11.74 2.07 6.54
CA ASN A 12 -12.59 3.09 7.14
C ASN A 12 -13.47 3.65 6.04
N SER A 13 -14.79 3.52 6.20
CA SER A 13 -15.72 3.91 5.14
C SER A 13 -15.62 5.39 4.79
N GLY A 14 -15.09 6.22 5.67
CA GLY A 14 -14.91 7.62 5.38
C GLY A 14 -13.55 7.98 4.81
N ALA A 15 -12.70 7.00 4.57
CA ALA A 15 -11.31 7.27 4.23
C ALA A 15 -11.10 7.66 2.78
N GLY A 16 -11.98 7.29 1.87
CA GLY A 16 -11.80 7.63 0.49
C GLY A 16 -12.88 7.02 -0.37
N GLN A 17 -12.79 7.27 -1.67
CA GLN A 17 -13.83 6.83 -2.58
C GLN A 17 -13.63 5.40 -3.05
N LYS A 18 -12.39 4.93 -3.08
CA LYS A 18 -12.09 3.61 -3.58
C LYS A 18 -12.08 2.60 -2.45
N ALA A 19 -12.69 1.45 -2.68
CA ALA A 19 -12.67 0.38 -1.68
C ALA A 19 -11.31 -0.28 -1.63
N ASN A 20 -10.67 -0.43 -2.77
CA ASN A 20 -9.32 -0.98 -2.82
C ASN A 20 -8.66 -0.49 -4.11
N PHE A 21 -7.33 -0.51 -4.10
CA PHE A 21 -6.57 -0.11 -5.28
C PHE A 21 -5.12 -0.50 -5.06
N THR A 22 -4.37 -0.52 -6.15
CA THR A 22 -2.95 -0.86 -6.12
C THR A 22 -2.13 0.40 -6.29
N VAL A 23 -1.08 0.53 -5.49
CA VAL A 23 -0.15 1.63 -5.61
C VAL A 23 1.26 1.08 -5.74
N THR A 24 2.13 1.87 -6.34
CA THR A 24 3.54 1.52 -6.49
C THR A 24 4.35 2.42 -5.56
N VAL A 25 5.20 1.79 -4.73
CA VAL A 25 6.04 2.53 -3.81
C VAL A 25 7.46 2.02 -3.93
N GLN A 26 8.42 2.84 -3.54
CA GLN A 26 9.82 2.46 -3.50
C GLN A 26 10.27 2.34 -2.06
N ALA A 27 10.92 1.22 -1.76
CA ALA A 27 11.36 0.96 -0.40
C ALA A 27 12.50 -0.05 -0.43
N VAL A 28 13.17 -0.20 0.70
CA VAL A 28 14.28 -1.14 0.79
C VAL A 28 13.80 -2.57 1.01
N SER A 29 12.57 -2.75 1.47
CA SER A 29 12.02 -4.07 1.71
C SER A 29 10.51 -4.01 1.58
N SER A 30 9.89 -5.18 1.47
CA SER A 30 8.43 -5.24 1.34
C SER A 30 7.74 -4.71 2.59
N GLU A 31 8.34 -4.93 3.74
CA GLU A 31 7.75 -4.42 4.98
C GLU A 31 7.75 -2.90 5.00
N MET A 32 8.85 -2.29 4.57
CA MET A 32 8.90 -0.84 4.48
C MET A 32 7.95 -0.31 3.41
N ALA A 33 7.79 -1.06 2.32
CA ALA A 33 6.84 -0.65 1.28
C ALA A 33 5.43 -0.62 1.85
N ARG A 34 5.08 -1.61 2.66
CA ARG A 34 3.76 -1.64 3.29
C ARG A 34 3.56 -0.43 4.19
N VAL A 35 4.55 -0.15 5.03
CA VAL A 35 4.46 0.98 5.94
C VAL A 35 4.33 2.29 5.16
N THR A 36 5.12 2.43 4.10
CA THR A 36 5.10 3.64 3.29
C THR A 36 3.74 3.83 2.62
N ALA A 37 3.20 2.75 2.05
CA ALA A 37 1.91 2.85 1.37
C ALA A 37 0.80 3.19 2.35
N GLU A 38 0.81 2.56 3.51
CA GLU A 38 -0.23 2.83 4.51
C GLU A 38 -0.12 4.25 5.05
N ALA A 39 1.09 4.77 5.15
CA ALA A 39 1.28 6.13 5.62
C ALA A 39 0.82 7.16 4.60
N GLN A 40 0.95 6.86 3.32
CA GLN A 40 0.54 7.77 2.27
C GLN A 40 -0.98 7.78 2.08
N TYR A 41 -1.64 6.69 2.47
CA TYR A 41 -3.07 6.57 2.27
C TYR A 41 -3.74 6.23 3.60
N PRO A 42 -3.96 7.25 4.45
CA PRO A 42 -4.60 7.02 5.75
C PRO A 42 -5.98 6.41 5.55
N GLY A 43 -6.32 5.46 6.40
CA GLY A 43 -7.60 4.79 6.31
C GLY A 43 -7.58 3.57 5.40
N TYR A 44 -6.41 3.24 4.89
CA TYR A 44 -6.22 2.05 4.06
C TYR A 44 -5.19 1.13 4.69
N LYS A 45 -5.27 -0.13 4.37
CA LYS A 45 -4.36 -1.13 4.87
C LYS A 45 -3.98 -2.07 3.74
N CYS A 46 -2.74 -2.54 3.75
CA CYS A 46 -2.31 -3.51 2.76
C CYS A 46 -3.10 -4.80 2.93
N ALA A 47 -3.81 -5.20 1.87
CA ALA A 47 -4.58 -6.43 1.91
C ALA A 47 -3.66 -7.64 1.85
N SER A 48 -2.51 -7.49 1.24
CA SER A 48 -1.53 -8.55 1.17
C SER A 48 -0.15 -7.92 1.17
N ALA A 49 0.87 -8.72 1.42
CA ALA A 49 2.23 -8.20 1.44
C ALA A 49 2.59 -7.62 0.09
N PRO A 50 3.25 -6.46 0.05
CA PRO A 50 3.66 -5.89 -1.22
C PRO A 50 4.61 -6.82 -1.95
N ALA A 51 4.45 -6.89 -3.25
CA ALA A 51 5.30 -7.70 -4.10
C ALA A 51 6.29 -6.81 -4.84
N GLN A 52 7.51 -7.28 -5.00
CA GLN A 52 8.49 -6.53 -5.75
C GLN A 52 8.06 -6.45 -7.19
N ALA A 53 8.02 -5.24 -7.71
CA ALA A 53 7.53 -4.98 -9.05
C ALA A 53 8.67 -4.74 -10.03
N ARG A 54 9.77 -5.40 -9.90
CA ARG A 54 10.92 -5.28 -10.76
C ARG A 54 11.62 -3.97 -10.58
#